data_2ef9d87a81d3829d36f196d0f273bab5
#
_entry.id   2ef9d87a81d3829d36f196d0f273bab5
#
_cell.length_a   1.000
_cell.length_b   1.000
_cell.length_c   1.000
_cell.angle_alpha   90.00
_cell.angle_beta   90.00
_cell.angle_gamma   90.00
#
_symmetry.space_group_name_H-M   'P 1'
#
loop_
_entity.id
_entity.type
_entity.pdbx_description
1 polymer ?
#
loop_
_entity_poly.entity_id
_entity_poly.type
_entity_poly.pdbx_seq_one_letter_code
_entity_poly.pdbx_strand_id
1 'polypeptide(L)'
;MNTPNPIDLEFASLAERDRQYNARASVADFDACMRDYVQSSALARQQCVGMYDLRYGMGVAERLDLYLPAGAHHPAPLLIFIHGGYWRALRKEDSAMMAKVFTDAGVAVATLEYPLLPEATLPETVREVRSAVAWLHRHGAAYGIDPDRMYATGSSAGGHLVGMVLASGWQASYGLPPVVIQGGVGLSGLYDIQPLCGTHINEWLRLTPEQARRLSPLYHLPDTPTPLVLAVGGLETDGFKNQTLAYETAWRAQNYPVARVDTPHCNHFNLVSELALPDSPLTQATLKMIQG
;
A
#
# COMPACT_ATOMS: atom_id res chain seq x y z
N MET A 1 -18.54 -25.27 1.47
CA MET A 1 -18.30 -25.22 0.02
C MET A 1 -17.65 -23.89 -0.23
N ASN A 2 -16.35 -23.86 -0.58
CA ASN A 2 -15.67 -22.61 -0.92
C ASN A 2 -16.31 -22.06 -2.20
N THR A 3 -16.94 -20.90 -2.11
CA THR A 3 -17.32 -20.13 -3.29
C THR A 3 -16.04 -19.87 -4.09
N PRO A 4 -15.98 -20.18 -5.39
CA PRO A 4 -14.79 -19.92 -6.16
C PRO A 4 -14.47 -18.41 -6.07
N ASN A 5 -13.22 -18.08 -5.79
CA ASN A 5 -12.76 -16.70 -5.83
C ASN A 5 -12.98 -16.15 -7.26
N PRO A 6 -13.64 -14.99 -7.45
CA PRO A 6 -13.85 -14.42 -8.78
C PRO A 6 -12.57 -14.29 -9.60
N ILE A 7 -11.42 -14.13 -8.94
CA ILE A 7 -10.09 -14.05 -9.61
C ILE A 7 -9.68 -15.36 -10.28
N ASP A 8 -10.14 -16.51 -9.78
CA ASP A 8 -9.77 -17.84 -10.31
C ASP A 8 -10.48 -18.17 -11.64
N LEU A 9 -11.57 -17.48 -11.97
CA LEU A 9 -12.46 -17.86 -13.08
C LEU A 9 -12.29 -17.04 -14.36
N GLU A 10 -11.65 -15.87 -14.34
CA GLU A 10 -11.86 -14.89 -15.41
C GLU A 10 -10.77 -14.84 -16.48
N PHE A 11 -9.54 -15.26 -16.21
CA PHE A 11 -8.47 -15.15 -17.20
C PHE A 11 -7.87 -16.50 -17.53
N ALA A 12 -8.57 -17.24 -18.40
CA ALA A 12 -8.25 -18.62 -18.73
C ALA A 12 -6.91 -18.80 -19.45
N SER A 13 -6.40 -17.77 -20.16
CA SER A 13 -5.12 -17.83 -20.87
C SER A 13 -4.04 -16.97 -20.23
N LEU A 14 -2.78 -17.41 -20.34
CA LEU A 14 -1.63 -16.63 -19.87
C LEU A 14 -1.52 -15.27 -20.58
N ALA A 15 -1.77 -15.24 -21.89
CA ALA A 15 -1.74 -14.00 -22.67
C ALA A 15 -2.78 -12.98 -22.16
N GLU A 16 -3.96 -13.45 -21.77
CA GLU A 16 -4.99 -12.60 -21.20
C GLU A 16 -4.56 -12.10 -19.81
N ARG A 17 -4.01 -12.97 -18.96
CA ARG A 17 -3.47 -12.54 -17.64
C ARG A 17 -2.35 -11.53 -17.80
N ASP A 18 -1.41 -11.73 -18.71
CA ASP A 18 -0.35 -10.76 -19.01
C ASP A 18 -0.93 -9.41 -19.40
N ARG A 19 -1.96 -9.39 -20.24
CA ARG A 19 -2.64 -8.15 -20.62
C ARG A 19 -3.33 -7.48 -19.44
N GLN A 20 -4.04 -8.25 -18.63
CA GLN A 20 -4.83 -7.73 -17.50
C GLN A 20 -3.97 -7.16 -16.37
N TYR A 21 -2.76 -7.71 -16.17
CA TYR A 21 -1.83 -7.25 -15.13
C TYR A 21 -0.68 -6.39 -15.68
N ASN A 22 -0.69 -6.02 -16.98
CA ASN A 22 0.28 -5.08 -17.55
C ASN A 22 -0.20 -3.63 -17.39
N ALA A 23 -0.08 -3.10 -16.18
CA ALA A 23 -0.49 -1.73 -15.87
C ALA A 23 0.21 -0.69 -16.79
N ARG A 24 1.49 -0.90 -17.13
CA ARG A 24 2.24 0.01 -18.01
C ARG A 24 1.59 0.13 -19.40
N ALA A 25 1.13 -0.98 -19.96
CA ALA A 25 0.48 -1.00 -21.27
C ALA A 25 -0.97 -0.50 -21.24
N SER A 26 -1.55 -0.27 -20.06
CA SER A 26 -2.93 0.21 -19.91
C SER A 26 -3.07 1.74 -20.04
N VAL A 27 -1.97 2.48 -20.15
CA VAL A 27 -1.96 3.95 -20.30
C VAL A 27 -1.27 4.35 -21.58
N ALA A 28 -1.71 5.48 -22.17
CA ALA A 28 -1.17 5.98 -23.44
C ALA A 28 0.27 6.49 -23.32
N ASP A 29 0.62 7.14 -22.21
CA ASP A 29 1.96 7.70 -21.94
C ASP A 29 2.36 7.38 -20.48
N PHE A 30 3.01 6.23 -20.32
CA PHE A 30 3.53 5.80 -19.02
C PHE A 30 4.60 6.77 -18.48
N ASP A 31 5.45 7.29 -19.35
CA ASP A 31 6.57 8.14 -18.93
C ASP A 31 6.05 9.50 -18.44
N ALA A 32 4.94 10.03 -19.00
CA ALA A 32 4.27 11.20 -18.46
C ALA A 32 3.71 10.93 -17.07
N CYS A 33 3.00 9.80 -16.87
CA CYS A 33 2.49 9.42 -15.56
C CYS A 33 3.61 9.35 -14.51
N MET A 34 4.76 8.79 -14.87
CA MET A 34 5.90 8.69 -13.96
C MET A 34 6.58 10.03 -13.67
N ARG A 35 6.66 10.91 -14.67
CA ARG A 35 7.15 12.28 -14.44
C ARG A 35 6.27 13.03 -13.44
N ASP A 36 4.96 12.98 -13.61
CA ASP A 36 4.01 13.64 -12.69
C ASP A 36 4.11 13.08 -11.26
N TYR A 37 4.25 11.77 -11.14
CA TYR A 37 4.42 11.06 -9.87
C TYR A 37 5.67 11.55 -9.11
N VAL A 38 6.83 11.57 -9.79
CA VAL A 38 8.12 11.99 -9.22
C VAL A 38 8.13 13.49 -8.91
N GLN A 39 7.61 14.33 -9.82
CA GLN A 39 7.59 15.78 -9.63
C GLN A 39 6.69 16.21 -8.47
N SER A 40 5.50 15.60 -8.35
CA SER A 40 4.58 15.88 -7.25
C SER A 40 5.20 15.50 -5.89
N SER A 41 5.91 14.37 -5.84
CA SER A 41 6.63 13.93 -4.63
C SER A 41 7.79 14.87 -4.29
N ALA A 42 8.58 15.29 -5.27
CA ALA A 42 9.67 16.23 -5.06
C ALA A 42 9.17 17.59 -4.54
N LEU A 43 8.03 18.07 -5.04
CA LEU A 43 7.40 19.31 -4.58
C LEU A 43 6.93 19.17 -3.12
N ALA A 44 6.23 18.09 -2.79
CA ALA A 44 5.76 17.84 -1.42
C ALA A 44 6.92 17.75 -0.43
N ARG A 45 8.03 17.09 -0.81
CA ARG A 45 9.25 17.02 0.01
C ARG A 45 9.84 18.40 0.34
N GLN A 46 9.76 19.34 -0.58
CA GLN A 46 10.24 20.72 -0.37
C GLN A 46 9.32 21.53 0.54
N GLN A 47 8.03 21.20 0.60
CA GLN A 47 7.01 21.96 1.32
C GLN A 47 6.76 21.44 2.75
N CYS A 48 7.26 20.25 3.08
CA CYS A 48 7.04 19.62 4.38
C CYS A 48 8.28 19.69 5.27
N VAL A 49 8.05 19.72 6.58
CA VAL A 49 9.10 19.44 7.57
C VAL A 49 9.36 17.93 7.54
N GLY A 50 10.56 17.54 7.14
CA GLY A 50 10.90 16.13 6.94
C GLY A 50 12.17 15.70 7.65
N MET A 51 12.21 14.44 8.02
CA MET A 51 13.42 13.72 8.47
C MET A 51 13.66 12.58 7.48
N TYR A 52 14.83 12.56 6.90
CA TYR A 52 15.13 11.69 5.76
C TYR A 52 16.11 10.58 6.13
N ASP A 53 16.02 9.46 5.41
CA ASP A 53 16.93 8.32 5.54
C ASP A 53 17.03 7.73 6.95
N LEU A 54 15.94 7.77 7.71
CA LEU A 54 15.87 7.12 9.02
C LEU A 54 16.00 5.61 8.83
N ARG A 55 16.99 5.01 9.49
CA ARG A 55 17.25 3.57 9.37
C ARG A 55 16.32 2.79 10.31
N TYR A 56 15.54 1.89 9.76
CA TYR A 56 14.76 0.93 10.54
C TYR A 56 15.43 -0.46 10.64
N GLY A 57 16.56 -0.65 9.95
CA GLY A 57 17.37 -1.86 9.98
C GLY A 57 18.78 -1.63 9.45
N MET A 58 19.52 -2.72 9.23
CA MET A 58 20.94 -2.69 8.82
C MET A 58 21.12 -2.73 7.30
N GLY A 59 20.11 -3.14 6.56
CA GLY A 59 20.14 -3.21 5.10
C GLY A 59 20.18 -1.83 4.43
N VAL A 60 20.64 -1.78 3.19
CA VAL A 60 20.74 -0.53 2.42
C VAL A 60 19.34 0.06 2.17
N ALA A 61 18.37 -0.79 1.89
CA ALA A 61 16.98 -0.39 1.62
C ALA A 61 16.14 -0.25 2.91
N GLU A 62 16.68 -0.58 4.09
CA GLU A 62 15.95 -0.49 5.35
C GLU A 62 15.93 0.96 5.88
N ARG A 63 15.28 1.84 5.11
CA ARG A 63 15.18 3.28 5.38
C ARG A 63 13.76 3.78 5.16
N LEU A 64 13.44 4.89 5.81
CA LEU A 64 12.19 5.61 5.61
C LEU A 64 12.42 7.12 5.72
N ASP A 65 11.50 7.89 5.15
CA ASP A 65 11.41 9.33 5.38
C ASP A 65 10.15 9.63 6.21
N LEU A 66 10.26 10.56 7.16
CA LEU A 66 9.14 11.07 7.95
C LEU A 66 8.84 12.51 7.58
N TYR A 67 7.56 12.82 7.42
CA TYR A 67 7.02 14.16 7.24
C TYR A 67 6.11 14.45 8.43
N LEU A 68 6.37 15.56 9.11
CA LEU A 68 5.73 15.89 10.39
C LEU A 68 4.81 17.09 10.25
N PRO A 69 3.65 17.10 10.92
CA PRO A 69 2.79 18.28 11.00
C PRO A 69 3.50 19.42 11.73
N ALA A 70 3.40 20.62 11.18
CA ALA A 70 3.98 21.81 11.81
C ALA A 70 3.21 22.19 13.08
N GLY A 71 3.94 22.48 14.18
CA GLY A 71 3.34 22.99 15.42
C GLY A 71 2.45 22.01 16.19
N ALA A 72 2.60 20.71 15.95
CA ALA A 72 1.84 19.71 16.70
C ALA A 72 2.19 19.76 18.20
N HIS A 73 1.17 19.98 19.04
CA HIS A 73 1.29 20.00 20.50
C HIS A 73 1.03 18.63 21.15
N HIS A 74 0.56 17.66 20.37
CA HIS A 74 0.26 16.30 20.80
C HIS A 74 0.86 15.31 19.81
N PRO A 75 1.13 14.06 20.21
CA PRO A 75 1.57 13.02 19.28
C PRO A 75 0.61 12.87 18.11
N ALA A 76 1.14 12.92 16.89
CA ALA A 76 0.35 12.87 15.66
C ALA A 76 0.04 11.41 15.27
N PRO A 77 -1.15 11.12 14.73
CA PRO A 77 -1.37 9.86 14.04
C PRO A 77 -0.43 9.74 12.84
N LEU A 78 -0.09 8.52 12.46
CA LEU A 78 0.85 8.24 11.38
C LEU A 78 0.16 7.52 10.23
N LEU A 79 0.32 8.03 9.02
CA LEU A 79 0.00 7.35 7.77
C LEU A 79 1.30 6.82 7.13
N ILE A 80 1.44 5.51 7.05
CA ILE A 80 2.58 4.84 6.43
C ILE A 80 2.25 4.60 4.96
N PHE A 81 2.99 5.23 4.05
CA PHE A 81 2.84 5.00 2.62
C PHE A 81 3.87 3.98 2.12
N ILE A 82 3.37 2.95 1.43
CA ILE A 82 4.16 1.87 0.83
C ILE A 82 4.02 1.98 -0.69
N HIS A 83 5.13 2.23 -1.38
CA HIS A 83 5.11 2.45 -2.82
C HIS A 83 4.81 1.18 -3.63
N GLY A 84 4.38 1.39 -4.87
CA GLY A 84 4.11 0.34 -5.85
C GLY A 84 5.35 -0.08 -6.63
N GLY A 85 5.16 -0.33 -7.96
CA GLY A 85 6.23 -0.66 -8.88
C GLY A 85 6.53 -2.15 -8.99
N TYR A 86 5.55 -3.01 -8.82
CA TYR A 86 5.68 -4.48 -8.91
C TYR A 86 6.84 -5.04 -8.08
N TRP A 87 7.08 -4.46 -6.89
CA TRP A 87 8.14 -4.81 -5.94
C TRP A 87 9.56 -4.72 -6.53
N ARG A 88 9.76 -4.07 -7.69
CA ARG A 88 11.04 -3.97 -8.42
C ARG A 88 11.42 -2.56 -8.86
N ALA A 89 10.56 -1.58 -8.61
CA ALA A 89 10.75 -0.21 -9.05
C ALA A 89 10.18 0.79 -8.03
N LEU A 90 10.45 2.07 -8.24
CA LEU A 90 10.13 3.18 -7.35
C LEU A 90 10.96 3.19 -6.06
N ARG A 91 10.83 4.29 -5.33
CA ARG A 91 11.58 4.59 -4.12
C ARG A 91 10.73 5.44 -3.18
N LYS A 92 11.13 5.52 -1.92
CA LYS A 92 10.49 6.40 -0.93
C LYS A 92 10.48 7.87 -1.35
N GLU A 93 11.54 8.33 -2.04
CA GLU A 93 11.65 9.70 -2.55
C GLU A 93 10.58 10.03 -3.60
N ASP A 94 10.22 9.05 -4.42
CA ASP A 94 9.20 9.20 -5.46
C ASP A 94 7.77 9.18 -4.89
N SER A 95 7.60 8.93 -3.59
CA SER A 95 6.32 8.48 -3.00
C SER A 95 5.78 9.41 -1.92
N ALA A 96 6.15 10.69 -1.94
CA ALA A 96 5.80 11.66 -0.90
C ALA A 96 4.67 12.63 -1.29
N MET A 97 4.02 12.46 -2.45
CA MET A 97 3.08 13.44 -3.02
C MET A 97 1.94 13.84 -2.08
N MET A 98 1.47 12.92 -1.22
CA MET A 98 0.40 13.19 -0.27
C MET A 98 0.88 13.87 1.02
N ALA A 99 2.19 13.93 1.28
CA ALA A 99 2.72 14.34 2.58
C ALA A 99 2.21 15.71 3.02
N LYS A 100 2.16 16.69 2.10
CA LYS A 100 1.70 18.05 2.41
C LYS A 100 0.25 18.08 2.90
N VAL A 101 -0.65 17.37 2.21
CA VAL A 101 -2.08 17.35 2.55
C VAL A 101 -2.31 16.73 3.93
N PHE A 102 -1.67 15.60 4.20
CA PHE A 102 -1.85 14.92 5.48
C PHE A 102 -1.16 15.66 6.63
N THR A 103 0.03 16.24 6.42
CA THR A 103 0.68 17.02 7.47
C THR A 103 -0.07 18.31 7.79
N ASP A 104 -0.69 18.97 6.82
CA ASP A 104 -1.58 20.11 7.05
C ASP A 104 -2.84 19.72 7.85
N ALA A 105 -3.29 18.48 7.68
CA ALA A 105 -4.40 17.91 8.45
C ALA A 105 -3.98 17.33 9.83
N GLY A 106 -2.72 17.53 10.25
CA GLY A 106 -2.22 17.07 11.55
C GLY A 106 -1.82 15.58 11.60
N VAL A 107 -1.66 14.94 10.45
CA VAL A 107 -1.26 13.53 10.32
C VAL A 107 0.18 13.46 9.85
N ALA A 108 1.05 12.78 10.58
CA ALA A 108 2.41 12.48 10.11
C ALA A 108 2.37 11.46 8.96
N VAL A 109 3.33 11.55 8.05
CA VAL A 109 3.46 10.59 6.93
C VAL A 109 4.83 9.95 6.97
N ALA A 110 4.89 8.62 6.82
CA ALA A 110 6.13 7.89 6.58
C ALA A 110 6.12 7.31 5.17
N THR A 111 7.16 7.54 4.38
CA THR A 111 7.36 6.82 3.12
C THR A 111 8.45 5.77 3.29
N LEU A 112 8.12 4.52 2.99
CA LEU A 112 9.03 3.40 3.19
C LEU A 112 9.86 3.12 1.96
N GLU A 113 11.16 2.87 2.15
CA GLU A 113 11.96 2.10 1.22
C GLU A 113 11.91 0.63 1.64
N TYR A 114 11.99 -0.28 0.69
CA TYR A 114 12.11 -1.71 0.93
C TYR A 114 12.95 -2.37 -0.16
N PRO A 115 13.57 -3.54 0.09
CA PRO A 115 14.43 -4.18 -0.90
C PRO A 115 13.61 -4.65 -2.11
N LEU A 116 14.11 -4.33 -3.31
CA LEU A 116 13.46 -4.60 -4.57
C LEU A 116 13.85 -5.97 -5.13
N LEU A 117 12.95 -6.56 -5.91
CA LEU A 117 13.21 -7.77 -6.67
C LEU A 117 13.98 -7.41 -7.97
N PRO A 118 14.84 -8.30 -8.48
CA PRO A 118 15.11 -9.67 -8.02
C PRO A 118 16.23 -9.80 -6.98
N GLU A 119 16.83 -8.69 -6.50
CA GLU A 119 17.91 -8.70 -5.51
C GLU A 119 17.44 -9.26 -4.16
N ALA A 120 16.18 -9.01 -3.81
CA ALA A 120 15.48 -9.65 -2.72
C ALA A 120 14.42 -10.61 -3.23
N THR A 121 13.80 -11.35 -2.32
CA THR A 121 12.60 -12.16 -2.57
C THR A 121 11.36 -11.46 -2.00
N LEU A 122 10.17 -11.79 -2.51
CA LEU A 122 8.93 -11.20 -1.99
C LEU A 122 8.70 -11.48 -0.49
N PRO A 123 9.02 -12.69 0.06
CA PRO A 123 9.00 -12.90 1.51
C PRO A 123 9.91 -11.96 2.28
N GLU A 124 11.11 -11.66 1.77
CA GLU A 124 12.04 -10.69 2.38
C GLU A 124 11.46 -9.29 2.33
N THR A 125 10.92 -8.85 1.19
CA THR A 125 10.24 -7.55 1.07
C THR A 125 9.11 -7.41 2.10
N VAL A 126 8.25 -8.42 2.26
CA VAL A 126 7.19 -8.43 3.27
C VAL A 126 7.77 -8.34 4.69
N ARG A 127 8.83 -9.10 4.98
CA ARG A 127 9.53 -9.07 6.28
C ARG A 127 10.08 -7.67 6.58
N GLU A 128 10.71 -7.02 5.61
CA GLU A 128 11.30 -5.69 5.78
C GLU A 128 10.24 -4.61 6.02
N VAL A 129 9.12 -4.65 5.28
CA VAL A 129 8.01 -3.72 5.50
C VAL A 129 7.42 -3.91 6.91
N ARG A 130 7.27 -5.14 7.40
CA ARG A 130 6.87 -5.43 8.78
C ARG A 130 7.90 -4.93 9.79
N SER A 131 9.19 -5.03 9.49
CA SER A 131 10.26 -4.46 10.32
C SER A 131 10.16 -2.94 10.41
N ALA A 132 9.85 -2.25 9.31
CA ALA A 132 9.63 -0.80 9.30
C ALA A 132 8.42 -0.40 10.18
N VAL A 133 7.31 -1.13 10.10
CA VAL A 133 6.15 -0.93 10.98
C VAL A 133 6.53 -1.13 12.45
N ALA A 134 7.28 -2.19 12.74
CA ALA A 134 7.74 -2.47 14.11
C ALA A 134 8.68 -1.39 14.63
N TRP A 135 9.56 -0.87 13.80
CA TRP A 135 10.45 0.23 14.16
C TRP A 135 9.67 1.52 14.45
N LEU A 136 8.71 1.87 13.59
CA LEU A 136 7.86 3.05 13.77
C LEU A 136 7.04 2.97 15.06
N HIS A 137 6.48 1.80 15.38
CA HIS A 137 5.77 1.60 16.64
C HIS A 137 6.68 1.80 17.87
N ARG A 138 7.92 1.28 17.83
CA ARG A 138 8.84 1.39 18.98
C ARG A 138 9.50 2.75 19.13
N HIS A 139 9.76 3.42 18.02
CA HIS A 139 10.59 4.64 18.00
C HIS A 139 9.81 5.89 17.63
N GLY A 140 8.60 5.76 17.08
CA GLY A 140 7.78 6.87 16.58
C GLY A 140 7.52 7.96 17.60
N ALA A 141 7.33 7.59 18.88
CA ALA A 141 7.11 8.56 19.96
C ALA A 141 8.25 9.58 20.11
N ALA A 142 9.51 9.18 19.83
CA ALA A 142 10.65 10.08 19.84
C ALA A 142 10.60 11.15 18.73
N TYR A 143 9.76 10.93 17.71
CA TYR A 143 9.52 11.83 16.59
C TYR A 143 8.15 12.53 16.69
N GLY A 144 7.46 12.43 17.83
CA GLY A 144 6.14 13.02 18.01
C GLY A 144 4.99 12.27 17.34
N ILE A 145 5.17 10.99 17.06
CA ILE A 145 4.16 10.08 16.49
C ILE A 145 3.47 9.32 17.62
N ASP A 146 2.15 9.16 17.50
CA ASP A 146 1.37 8.29 18.36
C ASP A 146 1.45 6.83 17.85
N PRO A 147 2.13 5.92 18.57
CA PRO A 147 2.30 4.54 18.14
C PRO A 147 0.99 3.74 18.14
N ASP A 148 -0.02 4.18 18.86
CA ASP A 148 -1.34 3.53 18.91
C ASP A 148 -2.29 4.04 17.80
N ARG A 149 -1.85 5.00 16.99
CA ARG A 149 -2.61 5.59 15.88
C ARG A 149 -1.84 5.51 14.56
N MET A 150 -1.41 4.30 14.19
CA MET A 150 -0.70 4.04 12.94
C MET A 150 -1.66 3.44 11.90
N TYR A 151 -1.60 3.96 10.69
CA TYR A 151 -2.40 3.55 9.53
C TYR A 151 -1.48 3.26 8.35
N ALA A 152 -1.90 2.39 7.43
CA ALA A 152 -1.09 2.05 6.27
C ALA A 152 -1.84 2.35 4.96
N THR A 153 -1.15 2.91 3.99
CA THR A 153 -1.66 3.10 2.62
C THR A 153 -0.63 2.69 1.59
N GLY A 154 -1.09 2.30 0.42
CA GLY A 154 -0.18 1.93 -0.66
C GLY A 154 -0.90 1.63 -1.97
N SER A 155 -0.17 1.76 -3.07
CA SER A 155 -0.69 1.58 -4.41
C SER A 155 -0.08 0.35 -5.09
N SER A 156 -0.90 -0.42 -5.82
CA SER A 156 -0.43 -1.56 -6.62
C SER A 156 0.27 -2.62 -5.75
N ALA A 157 1.55 -2.91 -6.00
CA ALA A 157 2.38 -3.73 -5.12
C ALA A 157 2.43 -3.20 -3.66
N GLY A 158 2.35 -1.87 -3.47
CA GLY A 158 2.21 -1.27 -2.14
C GLY A 158 0.86 -1.59 -1.49
N GLY A 159 -0.22 -1.64 -2.26
CA GLY A 159 -1.53 -2.10 -1.78
C GLY A 159 -1.53 -3.57 -1.34
N HIS A 160 -0.78 -4.43 -2.04
CA HIS A 160 -0.48 -5.79 -1.58
C HIS A 160 0.23 -5.77 -0.21
N LEU A 161 1.30 -4.96 -0.08
CA LEU A 161 2.07 -4.87 1.16
C LEU A 161 1.24 -4.28 2.31
N VAL A 162 0.32 -3.36 2.04
CA VAL A 162 -0.70 -2.92 3.02
C VAL A 162 -1.51 -4.11 3.52
N GLY A 163 -2.04 -4.94 2.62
CA GLY A 163 -2.76 -6.15 3.02
C GLY A 163 -1.91 -7.11 3.87
N MET A 164 -0.61 -7.24 3.54
CA MET A 164 0.32 -8.11 4.29
C MET A 164 0.69 -7.56 5.68
N VAL A 165 0.61 -6.25 5.92
CA VAL A 165 0.78 -5.68 7.27
C VAL A 165 -0.50 -5.62 8.07
N LEU A 166 -1.67 -5.59 7.42
CA LEU A 166 -2.96 -5.74 8.09
C LEU A 166 -3.22 -7.19 8.53
N ALA A 167 -2.63 -8.18 7.85
CA ALA A 167 -2.77 -9.58 8.18
C ALA A 167 -2.37 -9.88 9.64
N SER A 168 -3.08 -10.80 10.30
CA SER A 168 -2.73 -11.25 11.65
C SER A 168 -1.57 -12.24 11.67
N GLY A 169 -1.05 -12.50 12.88
CA GLY A 169 -0.13 -13.61 13.18
C GLY A 169 1.36 -13.26 13.07
N TRP A 170 1.75 -12.15 12.46
CA TRP A 170 3.16 -11.75 12.35
C TRP A 170 3.62 -10.85 13.52
N GLN A 171 2.70 -10.13 14.16
CA GLN A 171 2.98 -9.10 15.15
C GLN A 171 3.76 -9.63 16.35
N ALA A 172 3.38 -10.80 16.85
CA ALA A 172 4.02 -11.41 18.01
C ALA A 172 5.52 -11.70 17.79
N SER A 173 5.92 -12.10 16.56
CA SER A 173 7.34 -12.33 16.23
C SER A 173 8.19 -11.06 16.25
N TYR A 174 7.54 -9.89 16.21
CA TYR A 174 8.19 -8.59 16.36
C TYR A 174 7.97 -7.96 17.74
N GLY A 175 7.34 -8.67 18.69
CA GLY A 175 7.02 -8.15 20.03
C GLY A 175 6.06 -6.96 19.99
N LEU A 176 5.12 -6.96 19.05
CA LEU A 176 4.11 -5.93 18.85
C LEU A 176 2.76 -6.36 19.43
N PRO A 177 1.86 -5.41 19.72
CA PRO A 177 0.48 -5.72 20.05
C PRO A 177 -0.22 -6.43 18.86
N PRO A 178 -1.29 -7.21 19.10
CA PRO A 178 -2.01 -7.91 18.03
C PRO A 178 -2.52 -6.97 16.92
N VAL A 179 -2.93 -5.77 17.27
CA VAL A 179 -3.32 -4.72 16.33
C VAL A 179 -2.31 -3.57 16.43
N VAL A 180 -1.47 -3.44 15.43
CA VAL A 180 -0.46 -2.38 15.33
C VAL A 180 -0.84 -1.34 14.27
N ILE A 181 -1.58 -1.75 13.23
CA ILE A 181 -2.13 -0.88 12.20
C ILE A 181 -3.65 -0.78 12.42
N GLN A 182 -4.11 0.44 12.69
CA GLN A 182 -5.50 0.71 13.09
C GLN A 182 -6.47 0.79 11.91
N GLY A 183 -5.95 0.86 10.68
CA GLY A 183 -6.74 0.89 9.46
C GLY A 183 -5.86 0.94 8.22
N GLY A 184 -6.42 0.58 7.07
CA GLY A 184 -5.71 0.52 5.81
C GLY A 184 -6.39 1.25 4.67
N VAL A 185 -5.59 1.72 3.70
CA VAL A 185 -6.07 2.25 2.42
C VAL A 185 -5.35 1.51 1.30
N GLY A 186 -6.09 0.75 0.52
CA GLY A 186 -5.55 -0.03 -0.59
C GLY A 186 -5.95 0.55 -1.94
N LEU A 187 -4.96 0.97 -2.73
CA LEU A 187 -5.16 1.56 -4.06
C LEU A 187 -4.72 0.57 -5.13
N SER A 188 -5.65 0.05 -5.92
CA SER A 188 -5.37 -0.91 -7.01
C SER A 188 -4.47 -2.06 -6.57
N GLY A 189 -4.66 -2.56 -5.34
CA GLY A 189 -3.78 -3.55 -4.74
C GLY A 189 -3.90 -4.93 -5.38
N LEU A 190 -2.85 -5.73 -5.21
CA LEU A 190 -2.77 -7.13 -5.66
C LEU A 190 -2.99 -8.04 -4.44
N TYR A 191 -4.24 -8.42 -4.19
CA TYR A 191 -4.61 -9.13 -2.96
C TYR A 191 -4.61 -10.65 -3.10
N ASP A 192 -4.68 -11.16 -4.35
CA ASP A 192 -4.34 -12.54 -4.71
C ASP A 192 -3.30 -12.51 -5.84
N ILE A 193 -2.09 -12.94 -5.55
CA ILE A 193 -1.01 -12.93 -6.55
C ILE A 193 -0.81 -14.26 -7.27
N GLN A 194 -1.67 -15.26 -7.04
CA GLN A 194 -1.65 -16.53 -7.78
C GLN A 194 -1.83 -16.33 -9.30
N PRO A 195 -2.72 -15.44 -9.79
CA PRO A 195 -2.85 -15.16 -11.21
C PRO A 195 -1.55 -14.68 -11.88
N LEU A 196 -0.62 -14.11 -11.12
CA LEU A 196 0.68 -13.67 -11.65
C LEU A 196 1.65 -14.82 -11.94
N CYS A 197 1.42 -16.01 -11.37
CA CYS A 197 2.23 -17.18 -11.64
C CYS A 197 2.07 -17.60 -13.11
N GLY A 198 3.20 -17.71 -13.82
CA GLY A 198 3.22 -18.01 -15.24
C GLY A 198 3.12 -16.80 -16.18
N THR A 199 2.81 -15.58 -15.66
CA THR A 199 2.90 -14.34 -16.45
C THR A 199 4.35 -13.84 -16.51
N HIS A 200 4.62 -12.84 -17.38
CA HIS A 200 5.92 -12.17 -17.42
C HIS A 200 6.35 -11.58 -16.06
N ILE A 201 5.38 -11.21 -15.21
CA ILE A 201 5.65 -10.70 -13.87
C ILE A 201 6.37 -11.74 -13.00
N ASN A 202 6.10 -13.03 -13.22
CA ASN A 202 6.75 -14.09 -12.48
C ASN A 202 8.24 -14.30 -12.84
N GLU A 203 8.73 -13.66 -13.88
CA GLU A 203 10.17 -13.69 -14.22
C GLU A 203 11.03 -13.15 -13.07
N TRP A 204 10.54 -12.13 -12.35
CA TRP A 204 11.23 -11.58 -11.17
C TRP A 204 10.62 -12.01 -9.84
N LEU A 205 9.32 -12.35 -9.77
CA LEU A 205 8.70 -12.88 -8.56
C LEU A 205 9.20 -14.28 -8.22
N ARG A 206 9.34 -15.14 -9.23
CA ARG A 206 9.80 -16.54 -9.11
C ARG A 206 9.02 -17.35 -8.09
N LEU A 207 7.70 -17.14 -8.04
CA LEU A 207 6.81 -17.80 -7.11
C LEU A 207 6.18 -19.04 -7.71
N THR A 208 6.04 -20.08 -6.90
CA THR A 208 5.11 -21.17 -7.16
C THR A 208 3.68 -20.73 -6.78
N PRO A 209 2.62 -21.37 -7.32
CA PRO A 209 1.24 -21.04 -6.91
C PRO A 209 1.01 -21.15 -5.39
N GLU A 210 1.66 -22.13 -4.74
CA GLU A 210 1.57 -22.29 -3.28
C GLU A 210 2.24 -21.13 -2.52
N GLN A 211 3.42 -20.70 -2.98
CA GLN A 211 4.09 -19.53 -2.40
C GLN A 211 3.27 -18.25 -2.63
N ALA A 212 2.73 -18.08 -3.85
CA ALA A 212 1.87 -16.95 -4.18
C ALA A 212 0.64 -16.91 -3.26
N ARG A 213 -0.03 -18.05 -3.03
CA ARG A 213 -1.16 -18.13 -2.10
C ARG A 213 -0.79 -17.70 -0.68
N ARG A 214 0.38 -18.15 -0.17
CA ARG A 214 0.85 -17.77 1.18
C ARG A 214 1.20 -16.28 1.30
N LEU A 215 1.50 -15.64 0.19
CA LEU A 215 1.84 -14.21 0.11
C LEU A 215 0.67 -13.37 -0.41
N SER A 216 -0.54 -13.91 -0.48
CA SER A 216 -1.74 -13.21 -0.94
C SER A 216 -2.58 -12.75 0.26
N PRO A 217 -2.71 -11.43 0.51
CA PRO A 217 -3.47 -10.89 1.63
C PRO A 217 -4.92 -11.38 1.71
N LEU A 218 -5.52 -11.72 0.57
CA LEU A 218 -6.87 -12.23 0.49
C LEU A 218 -7.12 -13.47 1.39
N TYR A 219 -6.07 -14.25 1.67
CA TYR A 219 -6.14 -15.45 2.50
C TYR A 219 -5.66 -15.24 3.94
N HIS A 220 -5.32 -14.00 4.30
CA HIS A 220 -4.72 -13.63 5.59
C HIS A 220 -5.35 -12.35 6.15
N LEU A 221 -6.67 -12.34 6.29
CA LEU A 221 -7.38 -11.19 6.86
C LEU A 221 -6.98 -10.98 8.34
N PRO A 222 -7.12 -9.78 8.90
CA PRO A 222 -6.94 -9.56 10.33
C PRO A 222 -7.95 -10.36 11.16
N ASP A 223 -7.56 -10.72 12.38
CA ASP A 223 -8.45 -11.45 13.31
C ASP A 223 -9.45 -10.52 14.02
N THR A 224 -9.30 -9.21 13.87
CA THR A 224 -10.14 -8.18 14.48
C THR A 224 -10.71 -7.23 13.44
N PRO A 225 -11.91 -6.67 13.65
CA PRO A 225 -12.48 -5.67 12.77
C PRO A 225 -11.52 -4.49 12.60
N THR A 226 -10.98 -4.33 11.40
CA THR A 226 -10.04 -3.26 11.05
C THR A 226 -10.65 -2.43 9.92
N PRO A 227 -10.76 -1.11 10.02
CA PRO A 227 -11.26 -0.25 8.95
C PRO A 227 -10.39 -0.34 7.68
N LEU A 228 -11.05 -0.43 6.53
CA LEU A 228 -10.39 -0.48 5.23
C LEU A 228 -11.05 0.48 4.25
N VAL A 229 -10.26 1.29 3.57
CA VAL A 229 -10.68 2.08 2.41
C VAL A 229 -10.05 1.48 1.17
N LEU A 230 -10.84 1.24 0.14
CA LEU A 230 -10.39 0.67 -1.13
C LEU A 230 -10.74 1.60 -2.29
N ALA A 231 -9.83 1.75 -3.24
CA ALA A 231 -10.09 2.39 -4.52
C ALA A 231 -9.35 1.66 -5.65
N VAL A 232 -9.95 1.71 -6.85
CA VAL A 232 -9.34 1.26 -8.10
C VAL A 232 -9.80 2.19 -9.20
N GLY A 233 -8.91 2.63 -10.07
CA GLY A 233 -9.23 3.56 -11.13
C GLY A 233 -10.25 2.98 -12.13
N GLY A 234 -11.25 3.77 -12.51
CA GLY A 234 -12.27 3.34 -13.48
C GLY A 234 -11.70 2.99 -14.85
N LEU A 235 -10.55 3.55 -15.20
CA LEU A 235 -9.84 3.32 -16.47
C LEU A 235 -8.85 2.13 -16.40
N GLU A 236 -8.75 1.45 -15.26
CA GLU A 236 -7.87 0.29 -15.11
C GLU A 236 -8.45 -0.96 -15.77
N THR A 237 -7.60 -1.96 -15.95
CA THR A 237 -8.00 -3.29 -16.44
C THR A 237 -8.90 -4.01 -15.43
N ASP A 238 -9.66 -4.98 -15.91
CA ASP A 238 -10.52 -5.79 -15.05
C ASP A 238 -9.73 -6.60 -14.02
N GLY A 239 -8.48 -6.96 -14.32
CA GLY A 239 -7.58 -7.63 -13.38
C GLY A 239 -7.46 -6.87 -12.05
N PHE A 240 -7.16 -5.57 -12.08
CA PHE A 240 -7.07 -4.76 -10.85
C PHE A 240 -8.43 -4.49 -10.20
N LYS A 241 -9.48 -4.32 -11.01
CA LYS A 241 -10.86 -4.17 -10.50
C LYS A 241 -11.32 -5.41 -9.74
N ASN A 242 -11.04 -6.60 -10.28
CA ASN A 242 -11.41 -7.88 -9.65
C ASN A 242 -10.60 -8.15 -8.39
N GLN A 243 -9.31 -7.80 -8.35
CA GLN A 243 -8.49 -7.84 -7.13
C GLN A 243 -9.13 -7.01 -6.01
N THR A 244 -9.51 -5.79 -6.33
CA THR A 244 -10.13 -4.88 -5.37
C THR A 244 -11.50 -5.40 -4.91
N LEU A 245 -12.34 -5.87 -5.84
CA LEU A 245 -13.65 -6.44 -5.53
C LEU A 245 -13.56 -7.70 -4.66
N ALA A 246 -12.61 -8.59 -4.96
CA ALA A 246 -12.42 -9.82 -4.19
C ALA A 246 -12.01 -9.51 -2.74
N TYR A 247 -11.11 -8.55 -2.54
CA TYR A 247 -10.67 -8.16 -1.21
C TYR A 247 -11.77 -7.44 -0.43
N GLU A 248 -12.51 -6.54 -1.08
CA GLU A 248 -13.71 -5.93 -0.50
C GLU A 248 -14.74 -6.99 -0.05
N THR A 249 -15.00 -7.97 -0.92
CA THR A 249 -15.96 -9.05 -0.65
C THR A 249 -15.52 -9.88 0.56
N ALA A 250 -14.23 -10.21 0.65
CA ALA A 250 -13.69 -10.95 1.78
C ALA A 250 -13.82 -10.17 3.10
N TRP A 251 -13.57 -8.85 3.06
CA TRP A 251 -13.73 -7.96 4.23
C TRP A 251 -15.18 -7.89 4.70
N ARG A 252 -16.10 -7.70 3.76
CA ARG A 252 -17.56 -7.69 4.05
C ARG A 252 -18.05 -9.02 4.61
N ALA A 253 -17.50 -10.13 4.14
CA ALA A 253 -17.87 -11.47 4.63
C ALA A 253 -17.48 -11.69 6.11
N GLN A 254 -16.49 -10.96 6.61
CA GLN A 254 -16.11 -10.92 8.02
C GLN A 254 -16.93 -9.88 8.83
N ASN A 255 -17.85 -9.14 8.21
CA ASN A 255 -18.53 -7.98 8.78
C ASN A 255 -17.57 -6.87 9.24
N TYR A 256 -16.42 -6.73 8.59
CA TYR A 256 -15.45 -5.68 8.90
C TYR A 256 -15.81 -4.38 8.20
N PRO A 257 -15.49 -3.21 8.81
CA PRO A 257 -15.73 -1.91 8.19
C PRO A 257 -14.91 -1.78 6.89
N VAL A 258 -15.58 -1.59 5.77
CA VAL A 258 -14.94 -1.32 4.49
C VAL A 258 -15.71 -0.27 3.72
N ALA A 259 -15.00 0.73 3.20
CA ALA A 259 -15.51 1.74 2.31
C ALA A 259 -14.83 1.62 0.94
N ARG A 260 -15.61 1.66 -0.14
CA ARG A 260 -15.09 1.79 -1.49
C ARG A 260 -15.27 3.22 -1.97
N VAL A 261 -14.20 3.81 -2.50
CA VAL A 261 -14.22 5.14 -3.11
C VAL A 261 -14.18 4.99 -4.62
N ASP A 262 -15.16 5.60 -5.28
CA ASP A 262 -15.25 5.59 -6.74
C ASP A 262 -14.32 6.64 -7.35
N THR A 263 -13.48 6.21 -8.29
CA THR A 263 -12.50 7.04 -9.00
C THR A 263 -12.58 6.79 -10.51
N PRO A 264 -13.72 7.10 -11.16
CA PRO A 264 -14.01 6.69 -12.54
C PRO A 264 -13.05 7.29 -13.58
N HIS A 265 -12.43 8.43 -13.28
CA HIS A 265 -11.51 9.15 -14.16
C HIS A 265 -10.05 8.77 -13.96
N CYS A 266 -9.74 7.93 -12.97
CA CYS A 266 -8.37 7.54 -12.66
C CYS A 266 -7.93 6.31 -13.45
N ASN A 267 -6.66 6.29 -13.82
CA ASN A 267 -5.91 5.13 -14.26
C ASN A 267 -5.04 4.60 -13.12
N HIS A 268 -4.27 3.54 -13.38
CA HIS A 268 -3.42 2.88 -12.38
C HIS A 268 -2.35 3.79 -11.73
N PHE A 269 -1.90 4.83 -12.43
CA PHE A 269 -0.78 5.67 -12.00
C PHE A 269 -1.22 6.99 -11.37
N ASN A 270 -2.34 7.58 -11.83
CA ASN A 270 -2.81 8.84 -11.26
C ASN A 270 -3.79 8.65 -10.10
N LEU A 271 -4.28 7.44 -9.85
CA LEU A 271 -5.14 7.17 -8.70
C LEU A 271 -4.51 7.59 -7.36
N VAL A 272 -3.22 7.32 -7.19
CA VAL A 272 -2.50 7.68 -5.95
C VAL A 272 -2.40 9.20 -5.77
N SER A 273 -2.43 9.97 -6.85
CA SER A 273 -2.39 11.44 -6.80
C SER A 273 -3.66 12.04 -6.19
N GLU A 274 -4.77 11.30 -6.14
CA GLU A 274 -5.97 11.69 -5.41
C GLU A 274 -5.68 11.98 -3.93
N LEU A 275 -4.71 11.27 -3.31
CA LEU A 275 -4.29 11.53 -1.93
C LEU A 275 -3.54 12.88 -1.76
N ALA A 276 -3.08 13.48 -2.85
CA ALA A 276 -2.46 14.80 -2.85
C ALA A 276 -3.46 15.95 -3.08
N LEU A 277 -4.75 15.63 -3.25
CA LEU A 277 -5.83 16.58 -3.43
C LEU A 277 -6.67 16.66 -2.14
N PRO A 278 -6.66 17.78 -1.40
CA PRO A 278 -7.35 17.89 -0.10
C PRO A 278 -8.84 17.52 -0.18
N ASP A 279 -9.51 17.92 -1.24
CA ASP A 279 -10.98 17.76 -1.41
C ASP A 279 -11.35 16.46 -2.13
N SER A 280 -10.39 15.62 -2.48
CA SER A 280 -10.70 14.36 -3.15
C SER A 280 -11.46 13.42 -2.20
N PRO A 281 -12.46 12.69 -2.71
CA PRO A 281 -13.19 11.71 -1.90
C PRO A 281 -12.27 10.67 -1.25
N LEU A 282 -11.17 10.31 -1.89
CA LEU A 282 -10.19 9.37 -1.37
C LEU A 282 -9.42 9.95 -0.18
N THR A 283 -8.95 11.19 -0.28
CA THR A 283 -8.30 11.90 0.83
C THR A 283 -9.26 12.05 2.01
N GLN A 284 -10.50 12.49 1.75
CA GLN A 284 -11.49 12.69 2.79
C GLN A 284 -11.88 11.39 3.49
N ALA A 285 -12.05 10.28 2.75
CA ALA A 285 -12.30 8.96 3.33
C ALA A 285 -11.13 8.48 4.19
N THR A 286 -9.88 8.74 3.75
CA THR A 286 -8.67 8.40 4.49
C THR A 286 -8.57 9.21 5.78
N LEU A 287 -8.75 10.53 5.71
CA LEU A 287 -8.72 11.42 6.88
C LEU A 287 -9.81 11.06 7.89
N LYS A 288 -11.04 10.78 7.41
CA LYS A 288 -12.13 10.33 8.27
C LYS A 288 -11.79 9.03 9.00
N MET A 289 -11.13 8.08 8.35
CA MET A 289 -10.69 6.84 9.01
C MET A 289 -9.64 7.10 10.10
N ILE A 290 -8.73 8.07 9.88
CA ILE A 290 -7.63 8.39 10.81
C ILE A 290 -8.11 9.21 12.00
N GLN A 291 -9.07 10.10 11.80
CA GLN A 291 -9.52 11.08 12.79
C GLN A 291 -10.75 10.60 13.58
N GLY A 292 -11.49 9.61 13.07
CA GLY A 292 -12.69 9.02 13.69
C GLY A 292 -13.95 9.72 13.24
#